data_0b1fb26a34f054005574808f40d5c006
#
_entry.id   0b1fb26a34f054005574808f40d5c006
#
_cell.length_a   1.000
_cell.length_b   1.000
_cell.length_c   1.000
_cell.angle_alpha   90.00
_cell.angle_beta   90.00
_cell.angle_gamma   90.00
#
_symmetry.space_group_name_H-M   'P 1'
#
loop_
_entity.id
_entity.type
_entity.pdbx_description
1 polymer ?
#
loop_
_entity_poly.entity_id
_entity_poly.type
_entity_poly.pdbx_seq_one_letter_code
_entity_poly.pdbx_strand_id
1 'polypeptide(L)'
;MEAFKIIENPFQKDLLIADCGTTLSLTKLTANGSIIGGQITPGFLTQLKSMEKYTKYLKTPKEYQIPIQDFVIKTEDSMLKGVYNSLLGVINLSFNPEKDILILCGGDSKLIGSGFKQKNKEIIIAPDLVMQGMISHFNHLELP
;
A
#
# COMPACT_ATOMS: atom_id res chain seq x y z
N MET A 1 -12.44 -8.38 -7.93
CA MET A 1 -13.57 -7.71 -8.64
C MET A 1 -14.06 -6.45 -7.94
N GLU A 2 -14.03 -6.36 -6.61
CA GLU A 2 -14.48 -5.14 -5.89
C GLU A 2 -13.70 -3.88 -6.27
N ALA A 3 -12.39 -3.99 -6.53
CA ALA A 3 -11.61 -2.86 -7.00
C ALA A 3 -12.19 -2.15 -8.22
N PHE A 4 -12.82 -2.89 -9.14
CA PHE A 4 -13.46 -2.30 -10.32
C PHE A 4 -14.79 -1.63 -10.03
N LYS A 5 -15.47 -1.96 -8.92
CA LYS A 5 -16.77 -1.34 -8.56
C LYS A 5 -16.59 0.05 -7.96
N ILE A 6 -15.45 0.31 -7.32
CA ILE A 6 -15.16 1.61 -6.70
C ILE A 6 -14.51 2.60 -7.64
N ILE A 7 -14.25 2.17 -8.89
CA ILE A 7 -13.54 2.99 -9.88
C ILE A 7 -14.45 3.22 -11.08
N GLU A 8 -14.70 4.48 -11.38
CA GLU A 8 -15.06 4.85 -12.75
C GLU A 8 -13.77 4.78 -13.57
N ASN A 9 -13.58 3.72 -14.35
CA ASN A 9 -12.41 3.53 -15.21
C ASN A 9 -12.73 3.82 -16.69
N PRO A 10 -13.02 5.09 -17.05
CA PRO A 10 -13.42 5.45 -18.40
C PRO A 10 -12.29 5.25 -19.42
N PHE A 11 -11.03 5.20 -18.95
CA PHE A 11 -9.85 5.07 -19.79
C PHE A 11 -9.34 3.63 -19.91
N GLN A 12 -10.05 2.67 -19.31
CA GLN A 12 -9.65 1.26 -19.28
C GLN A 12 -8.19 1.04 -18.86
N LYS A 13 -7.76 1.78 -17.82
CA LYS A 13 -6.42 1.63 -17.25
C LYS A 13 -6.29 0.32 -16.47
N ASP A 14 -5.07 -0.18 -16.41
CA ASP A 14 -4.70 -1.28 -15.51
C ASP A 14 -4.81 -0.85 -14.05
N LEU A 15 -4.94 -1.81 -13.14
CA LEU A 15 -4.98 -1.53 -11.71
C LEU A 15 -3.70 -2.02 -11.04
N LEU A 16 -3.10 -1.17 -10.22
CA LEU A 16 -2.11 -1.56 -9.24
C LEU A 16 -2.75 -1.46 -7.84
N ILE A 17 -2.96 -2.60 -7.20
CA ILE A 17 -3.50 -2.67 -5.84
C ILE A 17 -2.33 -2.86 -4.89
N ALA A 18 -2.19 -1.95 -3.92
CA ALA A 18 -1.20 -2.01 -2.85
C ALA A 18 -1.92 -2.25 -1.52
N ASP A 19 -1.86 -3.47 -1.01
CA ASP A 19 -2.37 -3.83 0.31
C ASP A 19 -1.28 -3.57 1.36
N CYS A 20 -1.52 -2.54 2.17
CA CYS A 20 -0.59 -2.00 3.15
C CYS A 20 -0.95 -2.49 4.56
N GLY A 21 -0.32 -3.55 5.01
CA GLY A 21 -0.53 -4.16 6.32
C GLY A 21 0.76 -4.76 6.88
N THR A 22 0.70 -5.95 7.46
CA THR A 22 1.86 -6.70 7.95
C THR A 22 2.89 -6.89 6.83
N THR A 23 2.43 -7.09 5.62
CA THR A 23 3.21 -7.00 4.39
C THR A 23 2.68 -5.87 3.52
N LEU A 24 3.51 -5.32 2.64
CA LEU A 24 3.07 -4.60 1.48
C LEU A 24 2.97 -5.61 0.33
N SER A 25 1.75 -5.88 -0.11
CA SER A 25 1.49 -6.75 -1.27
C SER A 25 1.01 -5.91 -2.45
N LEU A 26 1.74 -5.94 -3.54
CA LEU A 26 1.35 -5.32 -4.80
C LEU A 26 0.71 -6.37 -5.71
N THR A 27 -0.46 -6.09 -6.24
CA THR A 27 -1.13 -6.92 -7.24
C THR A 27 -1.46 -6.09 -8.46
N LYS A 28 -0.99 -6.52 -9.62
CA LYS A 28 -1.26 -5.86 -10.89
C LYS A 28 -2.37 -6.61 -11.64
N LEU A 29 -3.39 -5.86 -12.06
CA LEU A 29 -4.49 -6.37 -12.88
C LEU A 29 -4.54 -5.59 -14.18
N THR A 30 -4.89 -6.28 -15.26
CA THR A 30 -5.28 -5.62 -16.53
C THR A 30 -6.61 -4.88 -16.36
N ALA A 31 -6.91 -3.97 -17.30
CA ALA A 31 -8.18 -3.25 -17.35
C ALA A 31 -9.43 -4.16 -17.35
N ASN A 32 -9.29 -5.39 -17.85
CA ASN A 32 -10.38 -6.40 -17.87
C ASN A 32 -10.41 -7.32 -16.63
N GLY A 33 -9.56 -7.06 -15.61
CA GLY A 33 -9.54 -7.79 -14.36
C GLY A 33 -8.67 -9.04 -14.33
N SER A 34 -7.90 -9.34 -15.36
CA SER A 34 -6.97 -10.47 -15.35
C SER A 34 -5.74 -10.15 -14.51
N ILE A 35 -5.29 -11.09 -13.67
CA ILE A 35 -4.08 -10.93 -12.85
C ILE A 35 -2.85 -11.01 -13.75
N ILE A 36 -2.00 -9.98 -13.71
CA ILE A 36 -0.68 -9.97 -14.36
C ILE A 36 0.36 -10.60 -13.45
N GLY A 37 0.34 -10.27 -12.14
CA GLY A 37 1.29 -10.75 -11.15
C GLY A 37 1.32 -9.87 -9.92
N GLY A 38 2.31 -10.10 -9.03
CA GLY A 38 2.44 -9.34 -7.80
C GLY A 38 3.85 -9.34 -7.22
N GLN A 39 4.03 -8.52 -6.18
CA GLN A 39 5.25 -8.41 -5.39
C GLN A 39 4.85 -8.37 -3.92
N ILE A 40 5.69 -8.93 -3.04
CA ILE A 40 5.46 -8.91 -1.60
C ILE A 40 6.75 -8.48 -0.90
N THR A 41 6.61 -7.52 0.02
CA THR A 41 7.70 -7.07 0.91
C THR A 41 7.16 -6.89 2.33
N PRO A 42 8.01 -6.90 3.37
CA PRO A 42 7.55 -6.59 4.71
C PRO A 42 6.91 -5.21 4.78
N GLY A 43 5.77 -5.09 5.49
CA GLY A 43 5.07 -3.83 5.71
C GLY A 43 5.76 -2.93 6.73
N PHE A 44 5.15 -1.77 7.03
CA PHE A 44 5.75 -0.71 7.81
C PHE A 44 6.25 -1.18 9.20
N LEU A 45 5.37 -1.73 10.01
CA LEU A 45 5.74 -2.21 11.34
C LEU A 45 6.67 -3.43 11.31
N THR A 46 6.51 -4.29 10.32
CA THR A 46 7.35 -5.48 10.15
C THR A 46 8.79 -5.10 9.85
N GLN A 47 9.03 -4.09 9.00
CA GLN A 47 10.39 -3.59 8.75
C GLN A 47 11.01 -2.97 10.00
N LEU A 48 10.28 -2.15 10.77
CA LEU A 48 10.77 -1.57 12.02
C LEU A 48 11.14 -2.64 13.05
N LYS A 49 10.26 -3.62 13.28
CA LYS A 49 10.51 -4.75 14.19
C LYS A 49 11.68 -5.63 13.72
N SER A 50 11.84 -5.78 12.42
CA SER A 50 12.97 -6.51 11.84
C SER A 50 14.30 -5.84 12.17
N MET A 51 14.40 -4.50 12.07
CA MET A 51 15.60 -3.77 12.47
C MET A 51 15.91 -3.97 13.96
N GLU A 52 14.91 -3.90 14.85
CA GLU A 52 15.11 -4.17 16.27
C GLU A 52 15.59 -5.60 16.54
N LYS A 53 15.00 -6.57 15.85
CA LYS A 53 15.33 -7.98 16.03
C LYS A 53 16.76 -8.33 15.60
N TYR A 54 17.21 -7.75 14.50
CA TYR A 54 18.48 -8.14 13.86
C TYR A 54 19.62 -7.14 14.11
N THR A 55 19.40 -6.11 14.94
CA THR A 55 20.46 -5.17 15.32
C THR A 55 20.50 -5.01 16.84
N LYS A 56 21.70 -4.67 17.37
CA LYS A 56 21.90 -4.57 18.82
C LYS A 56 21.29 -3.29 19.42
N TYR A 57 21.25 -2.20 18.66
CA TYR A 57 20.99 -0.86 19.23
C TYR A 57 19.72 -0.18 18.70
N LEU A 58 19.14 -0.69 17.61
CA LEU A 58 17.90 -0.12 17.09
C LEU A 58 16.72 -0.63 17.90
N LYS A 59 15.83 0.29 18.27
CA LYS A 59 14.58 -0.04 18.97
C LYS A 59 13.40 0.45 18.15
N THR A 60 12.35 -0.35 18.08
CA THR A 60 11.13 0.04 17.39
C THR A 60 10.56 1.30 18.06
N PRO A 61 10.35 2.39 17.31
CA PRO A 61 9.75 3.60 17.86
C PRO A 61 8.38 3.33 18.48
N LYS A 62 8.04 4.07 19.55
CA LYS A 62 6.72 3.94 20.22
C LYS A 62 5.62 4.68 19.45
N GLU A 63 5.99 5.76 18.77
CA GLU A 63 5.09 6.60 18.00
C GLU A 63 5.50 6.55 16.51
N TYR A 64 4.52 6.56 15.62
CA TYR A 64 4.75 6.41 14.18
C TYR A 64 4.46 7.70 13.42
N GLN A 65 4.99 8.82 13.91
CA GLN A 65 4.91 10.10 13.22
C GLN A 65 6.05 10.21 12.22
N ILE A 66 5.73 10.24 10.93
CA ILE A 66 6.74 10.34 9.88
C ILE A 66 7.32 11.75 9.85
N PRO A 67 8.66 11.91 9.97
CA PRO A 67 9.30 13.21 9.87
C PRO A 67 9.06 13.88 8.52
N ILE A 68 8.87 15.21 8.53
CA ILE A 68 8.71 16.00 7.30
C ILE A 68 10.03 16.10 6.55
N GLN A 69 11.15 16.29 7.28
CA GLN A 69 12.49 16.39 6.69
C GLN A 69 12.90 15.06 6.05
N ASP A 70 13.60 15.13 4.93
CA ASP A 70 14.08 13.92 4.23
C ASP A 70 15.23 13.24 4.99
N PHE A 71 16.08 14.02 5.64
CA PHE A 71 17.16 13.53 6.49
C PHE A 71 17.00 14.08 7.90
N VAL A 72 17.08 13.19 8.88
CA VAL A 72 16.86 13.48 10.30
C VAL A 72 18.01 12.96 11.13
N ILE A 73 18.23 13.55 12.32
CA ILE A 73 19.40 13.24 13.17
C ILE A 73 19.07 12.11 14.16
N LYS A 74 17.81 12.05 14.66
CA LYS A 74 17.42 11.05 15.64
C LYS A 74 17.28 9.67 14.98
N THR A 75 17.84 8.65 15.62
CA THR A 75 17.81 7.27 15.11
C THR A 75 16.39 6.76 14.88
N GLU A 76 15.47 7.00 15.82
CA GLU A 76 14.07 6.58 15.68
C GLU A 76 13.39 7.23 14.48
N ASP A 77 13.59 8.55 14.30
CA ASP A 77 13.06 9.29 13.17
C ASP A 77 13.66 8.78 11.83
N SER A 78 14.96 8.45 11.84
CA SER A 78 15.65 7.88 10.67
C SER A 78 15.07 6.52 10.29
N MET A 79 14.76 5.67 11.26
CA MET A 79 14.11 4.38 11.02
C MET A 79 12.72 4.57 10.41
N LEU A 80 11.89 5.45 11.00
CA LEU A 80 10.55 5.76 10.48
C LEU A 80 10.60 6.27 9.04
N LYS A 81 11.48 7.25 8.79
CA LYS A 81 11.63 7.86 7.46
C LYS A 81 12.14 6.86 6.42
N GLY A 82 13.14 6.05 6.80
CA GLY A 82 13.73 5.04 5.92
C GLY A 82 12.72 3.97 5.50
N VAL A 83 11.97 3.43 6.45
CA VAL A 83 10.92 2.44 6.17
C VAL A 83 9.80 3.04 5.32
N TYR A 84 9.34 4.24 5.67
CA TYR A 84 8.32 4.94 4.90
C TYR A 84 8.74 5.15 3.44
N ASN A 85 9.95 5.68 3.22
CA ASN A 85 10.49 5.90 1.89
C ASN A 85 10.71 4.60 1.11
N SER A 86 11.08 3.50 1.78
CA SER A 86 11.24 2.20 1.12
C SER A 86 9.91 1.69 0.55
N LEU A 87 8.82 1.79 1.32
CA LEU A 87 7.49 1.38 0.87
C LEU A 87 6.96 2.27 -0.27
N LEU A 88 7.12 3.59 -0.15
CA LEU A 88 6.79 4.52 -1.25
C LEU A 88 7.61 4.21 -2.51
N GLY A 89 8.90 3.89 -2.34
CA GLY A 89 9.80 3.55 -3.45
C GLY A 89 9.33 2.32 -4.21
N VAL A 90 8.97 1.24 -3.50
CA VAL A 90 8.45 0.00 -4.12
C VAL A 90 7.17 0.27 -4.91
N ILE A 91 6.23 1.05 -4.35
CA ILE A 91 4.99 1.39 -5.05
C ILE A 91 5.28 2.27 -6.27
N ASN A 92 6.09 3.33 -6.12
CA ASN A 92 6.41 4.24 -7.22
C ASN A 92 7.14 3.57 -8.38
N LEU A 93 8.02 2.60 -8.11
CA LEU A 93 8.68 1.82 -9.15
C LEU A 93 7.73 0.93 -9.94
N SER A 94 6.61 0.54 -9.32
CA SER A 94 5.62 -0.36 -9.92
C SER A 94 4.43 0.38 -10.56
N PHE A 95 4.24 1.66 -10.23
CA PHE A 95 3.09 2.48 -10.64
C PHE A 95 3.44 3.38 -11.83
N ASN A 96 2.66 3.28 -12.90
CA ASN A 96 2.73 4.19 -14.04
C ASN A 96 1.42 4.99 -14.14
N PRO A 97 1.40 6.28 -13.75
CA PRO A 97 0.16 7.08 -13.70
C PRO A 97 -0.51 7.29 -15.08
N GLU A 98 0.21 7.10 -16.17
CA GLU A 98 -0.39 7.17 -17.51
C GLU A 98 -1.21 5.91 -17.85
N LYS A 99 -0.80 4.75 -17.32
CA LYS A 99 -1.37 3.44 -17.66
C LYS A 99 -2.19 2.83 -16.53
N ASP A 100 -1.97 3.26 -15.29
CA ASP A 100 -2.48 2.60 -14.10
C ASP A 100 -3.39 3.50 -13.27
N ILE A 101 -4.27 2.87 -12.52
CA ILE A 101 -4.92 3.42 -11.32
C ILE A 101 -4.32 2.70 -10.12
N LEU A 102 -3.77 3.47 -9.17
CA LEU A 102 -3.25 2.93 -7.90
C LEU A 102 -4.35 2.92 -6.84
N ILE A 103 -4.59 1.74 -6.25
CA ILE A 103 -5.47 1.59 -5.11
C ILE A 103 -4.65 1.19 -3.89
N LEU A 104 -4.69 2.02 -2.84
CA LEU A 104 -4.09 1.74 -1.56
C LEU A 104 -5.15 1.19 -0.61
N CYS A 105 -4.96 -0.02 -0.09
CA CYS A 105 -5.85 -0.64 0.90
C CYS A 105 -5.05 -1.18 2.10
N GLY A 106 -5.76 -1.72 3.08
CA GLY A 106 -5.17 -2.20 4.33
C GLY A 106 -4.97 -1.11 5.39
N GLY A 107 -4.56 -1.52 6.59
CA GLY A 107 -4.49 -0.66 7.77
C GLY A 107 -3.55 0.53 7.66
N ASP A 108 -2.43 0.36 6.94
CA ASP A 108 -1.41 1.41 6.75
C ASP A 108 -1.64 2.26 5.48
N SER A 109 -2.74 2.02 4.76
CA SER A 109 -3.02 2.69 3.47
C SER A 109 -3.09 4.21 3.57
N LYS A 110 -3.65 4.76 4.66
CA LYS A 110 -3.71 6.21 4.89
C LYS A 110 -2.32 6.79 5.17
N LEU A 111 -1.49 6.08 5.95
CA LEU A 111 -0.12 6.48 6.24
C LEU A 111 0.70 6.52 4.93
N ILE A 112 0.68 5.45 4.17
CA ILE A 112 1.40 5.36 2.89
C ILE A 112 0.84 6.35 1.87
N GLY A 113 -0.48 6.49 1.80
CA GLY A 113 -1.17 7.41 0.89
C GLY A 113 -0.80 8.89 1.10
N SER A 114 -0.42 9.28 2.32
CA SER A 114 0.03 10.64 2.61
C SER A 114 1.32 11.03 1.85
N GLY A 115 2.11 10.06 1.42
CA GLY A 115 3.34 10.29 0.64
C GLY A 115 3.09 10.53 -0.85
N PHE A 116 1.91 10.22 -1.32
CA PHE A 116 1.51 10.54 -2.69
C PHE A 116 0.88 11.93 -2.72
N LYS A 117 1.41 12.82 -3.56
CA LYS A 117 0.86 14.19 -3.69
C LYS A 117 -0.61 14.10 -4.09
N GLN A 118 -1.50 14.66 -3.27
CA GLN A 118 -2.97 14.55 -3.30
C GLN A 118 -3.67 15.03 -4.59
N LYS A 119 -2.96 15.38 -5.64
CA LYS A 119 -3.53 15.88 -6.90
C LYS A 119 -3.62 14.84 -8.02
N ASN A 120 -3.24 13.60 -7.75
CA ASN A 120 -3.29 12.57 -8.78
C ASN A 120 -4.62 11.82 -8.68
N LYS A 121 -5.53 12.02 -9.63
CA LYS A 121 -6.85 11.35 -9.70
C LYS A 121 -6.73 9.83 -9.88
N GLU A 122 -5.56 9.34 -10.24
CA GLU A 122 -5.26 7.93 -10.41
C GLU A 122 -4.92 7.21 -9.09
N ILE A 123 -4.96 7.91 -7.94
CA ILE A 123 -4.67 7.31 -6.63
C ILE A 123 -5.92 7.30 -5.76
N ILE A 124 -6.34 6.11 -5.36
CA ILE A 124 -7.54 5.88 -4.56
C ILE A 124 -7.12 5.21 -3.25
N ILE A 125 -7.59 5.75 -2.12
CA ILE A 125 -7.38 5.14 -0.80
C ILE A 125 -8.68 4.47 -0.38
N ALA A 126 -8.66 3.13 -0.30
CA ALA A 126 -9.79 2.27 0.05
C ALA A 126 -9.37 1.26 1.13
N PRO A 127 -9.25 1.68 2.42
CA PRO A 127 -8.69 0.84 3.49
C PRO A 127 -9.37 -0.52 3.61
N ASP A 128 -10.68 -0.59 3.41
CA ASP A 128 -11.52 -1.77 3.64
C ASP A 128 -11.77 -2.60 2.36
N LEU A 129 -11.03 -2.35 1.27
CA LEU A 129 -11.24 -3.01 -0.02
C LEU A 129 -11.27 -4.54 0.08
N VAL A 130 -10.31 -5.11 0.82
CA VAL A 130 -10.21 -6.58 0.99
C VAL A 130 -11.45 -7.12 1.69
N MET A 131 -11.88 -6.46 2.78
CA MET A 131 -13.08 -6.84 3.52
C MET A 131 -14.34 -6.76 2.64
N GLN A 132 -14.47 -5.69 1.86
CA GLN A 132 -15.58 -5.53 0.90
C GLN A 132 -15.57 -6.63 -0.15
N GLY A 133 -14.39 -7.01 -0.65
CA GLY A 133 -14.22 -8.13 -1.58
C GLY A 133 -14.65 -9.46 -0.98
N MET A 134 -14.30 -9.72 0.28
CA MET A 134 -14.74 -10.93 0.99
C MET A 134 -16.25 -10.97 1.17
N ILE A 135 -16.88 -9.88 1.63
CA ILE A 135 -18.34 -9.79 1.80
C ILE A 135 -19.05 -10.01 0.46
N SER A 136 -18.57 -9.37 -0.60
CA SER A 136 -19.16 -9.55 -1.94
C SER A 136 -19.05 -10.99 -2.42
N HIS A 137 -17.94 -11.66 -2.17
CA HIS A 137 -17.75 -13.06 -2.52
C HIS A 137 -18.73 -13.95 -1.77
N PHE A 138 -18.88 -13.76 -0.44
CA PHE A 138 -19.83 -14.52 0.38
C PHE A 138 -21.29 -14.34 -0.07
N ASN A 139 -21.68 -13.13 -0.46
CA ASN A 139 -23.04 -12.85 -0.93
C ASN A 139 -23.35 -13.50 -2.29
N HIS A 140 -22.32 -13.86 -3.08
CA HIS A 140 -22.45 -14.57 -4.35
C HIS A 140 -22.35 -16.10 -4.21
N LEU A 141 -21.89 -16.60 -3.07
CA LEU A 141 -22.04 -18.01 -2.72
C LEU A 141 -23.48 -18.17 -2.24
N GLU A 142 -24.42 -18.46 -3.16
CA GLU A 142 -25.72 -18.97 -2.79
C GLU A 142 -25.49 -20.22 -1.94
N LEU A 143 -25.69 -20.10 -0.64
CA LEU A 143 -25.76 -21.26 0.23
C LEU A 143 -27.01 -22.04 -0.19
N PRO A 144 -26.90 -23.36 -0.46
CA PRO A 144 -28.03 -24.17 -0.86
C PRO A 144 -29.12 -24.24 0.23
#